data_bbcddc586903ed04bdf7cd08f0145a50
#
_entry.id   bbcddc586903ed04bdf7cd08f0145a50
#
_cell.length_a   1.000
_cell.length_b   1.000
_cell.length_c   1.000
_cell.angle_alpha   90.00
_cell.angle_beta   90.00
_cell.angle_gamma   90.00
#
_symmetry.space_group_name_H-M   'P 1'
#
loop_
_entity.id
_entity.type
_entity.pdbx_description
1 polymer ?
#
loop_
_entity_poly.entity_id
_entity_poly.type
_entity_poly.pdbx_seq_one_letter_code
_entity_poly.pdbx_strand_id
1 'polypeptide(L)'
;SVEGLVINIMRGRNMEQEEKQWDRLLKIKTLGRDDSNADQYRYPYEPTPYAVLERLANSGRIRKGDTLLDYGCGKGRVDCYLSYQTRCHSIGVEYDPRIYETAAENQKTAVSGGRTEFVLADAGEFPVPDAVNRAYFFNPFSVELLQKVIRRILDSWYEVPREIRLFFYYPSDEYLTYLMTVDELMFADE
;
A
#
# COMPACT_ATOMS: atom_id res chain seq x y z
N SER A 1 -22.77 8.82 -5.81
CA SER A 1 -21.39 8.33 -5.86
C SER A 1 -20.46 9.45 -5.47
N VAL A 2 -19.57 9.21 -4.57
CA VAL A 2 -18.55 10.19 -4.15
C VAL A 2 -17.37 10.08 -5.10
N GLU A 3 -17.17 11.07 -5.94
CA GLU A 3 -16.05 11.13 -6.89
C GLU A 3 -14.83 11.84 -6.30
N GLY A 4 -14.64 11.74 -5.00
CA GLY A 4 -13.60 12.44 -4.29
C GLY A 4 -12.35 11.61 -3.99
N LEU A 5 -11.32 12.30 -3.54
CA LEU A 5 -10.10 11.69 -2.99
C LEU A 5 -10.22 11.68 -1.46
N VAL A 6 -10.23 10.50 -0.88
CA VAL A 6 -10.49 10.31 0.56
C VAL A 6 -9.29 9.68 1.23
N ILE A 7 -8.87 10.21 2.38
CA ILE A 7 -7.77 9.69 3.18
C ILE A 7 -8.30 9.05 4.46
N ASN A 8 -7.85 7.84 4.74
CA ASN A 8 -8.01 7.17 6.03
C ASN A 8 -6.63 6.99 6.68
N ILE A 9 -6.51 7.44 7.93
CA ILE A 9 -5.29 7.28 8.72
C ILE A 9 -5.50 6.13 9.69
N MET A 10 -4.53 5.23 9.76
CA MET A 10 -4.58 4.03 10.59
C MET A 10 -3.37 3.96 11.52
N ARG A 11 -3.58 3.40 12.72
CA ARG A 11 -2.55 3.11 13.71
C ARG A 11 -2.85 1.77 14.38
N GLY A 12 -1.84 1.11 14.91
CA GLY A 12 -2.03 -0.18 15.59
C GLY A 12 -0.72 -0.81 16.03
N ARG A 13 -0.82 -2.00 16.64
CA ARG A 13 0.30 -2.80 17.13
C ARG A 13 0.28 -4.19 16.53
N ASN A 14 1.47 -4.79 16.37
CA ASN A 14 1.59 -6.17 15.95
C ASN A 14 1.68 -7.11 17.16
N MET A 15 1.32 -8.40 16.91
CA MET A 15 1.53 -9.50 17.84
C MET A 15 2.32 -10.59 17.11
N GLU A 16 3.53 -10.90 17.61
CA GLU A 16 4.48 -11.76 16.91
C GLU A 16 3.92 -13.13 16.50
N GLN A 17 3.12 -13.76 17.37
CA GLN A 17 2.52 -15.05 17.08
C GLN A 17 1.52 -14.96 15.91
N GLU A 18 0.70 -13.93 15.88
CA GLU A 18 -0.26 -13.67 14.82
C GLU A 18 0.44 -13.43 13.49
N GLU A 19 1.56 -12.69 13.51
CA GLU A 19 2.39 -12.42 12.34
C GLU A 19 2.85 -13.71 11.67
N LYS A 20 3.37 -14.66 12.46
CA LYS A 20 3.84 -15.95 11.95
C LYS A 20 2.70 -16.81 11.41
N GLN A 21 1.56 -16.80 12.08
CA GLN A 21 0.40 -17.59 11.67
C GLN A 21 -0.14 -17.13 10.33
N TRP A 22 -0.25 -15.81 10.12
CA TRP A 22 -0.74 -15.27 8.86
C TRP A 22 0.21 -15.52 7.70
N ASP A 23 1.52 -15.33 7.89
CA ASP A 23 2.50 -15.65 6.84
C ASP A 23 2.37 -17.12 6.43
N ARG A 24 2.21 -18.03 7.39
CA ARG A 24 2.06 -19.45 7.10
C ARG A 24 0.76 -19.75 6.34
N LEU A 25 -0.36 -19.18 6.78
CA LEU A 25 -1.66 -19.38 6.15
C LEU A 25 -1.68 -18.84 4.72
N LEU A 26 -1.09 -17.70 4.49
CA LEU A 26 -1.00 -17.06 3.17
C LEU A 26 0.07 -17.71 2.27
N LYS A 27 0.96 -18.52 2.83
CA LYS A 27 2.11 -19.16 2.17
C LYS A 27 3.10 -18.15 1.62
N ILE A 28 3.43 -17.17 2.45
CA ILE A 28 4.39 -16.10 2.12
C ILE A 28 5.43 -15.94 3.23
N LYS A 29 6.49 -15.19 2.94
CA LYS A 29 7.57 -14.88 3.88
C LYS A 29 7.77 -13.38 3.90
N THR A 30 7.22 -12.70 4.91
CA THR A 30 7.27 -11.24 5.00
C THR A 30 7.80 -10.73 6.34
N LEU A 31 8.21 -11.62 7.23
CA LEU A 31 8.70 -11.25 8.56
C LEU A 31 10.06 -10.55 8.49
N GLY A 32 10.32 -9.72 9.51
CA GLY A 32 11.59 -9.03 9.70
C GLY A 32 11.65 -7.68 9.02
N ARG A 33 12.66 -6.90 9.42
CA ARG A 33 12.98 -5.59 8.89
C ARG A 33 14.20 -5.70 7.99
N ASP A 34 14.21 -4.99 6.88
CA ASP A 34 15.34 -4.93 5.96
C ASP A 34 15.63 -3.47 5.61
N ASP A 35 16.80 -2.99 6.01
CA ASP A 35 17.25 -1.62 5.78
C ASP A 35 18.54 -1.54 4.95
N SER A 36 18.98 -2.65 4.35
CA SER A 36 20.26 -2.73 3.65
C SER A 36 20.39 -1.78 2.47
N ASN A 37 19.27 -1.41 1.82
CA ASN A 37 19.24 -0.48 0.69
C ASN A 37 18.45 0.81 0.99
N ALA A 38 18.23 1.13 2.26
CA ALA A 38 17.61 2.38 2.65
C ALA A 38 18.52 3.57 2.33
N ASP A 39 17.94 4.68 1.89
CA ASP A 39 18.62 5.93 1.60
C ASP A 39 17.84 7.14 2.14
N GLN A 40 18.25 8.37 1.77
CA GLN A 40 17.59 9.58 2.26
C GLN A 40 16.15 9.77 1.74
N TYR A 41 15.76 9.09 0.68
CA TYR A 41 14.44 9.20 0.07
C TYR A 41 13.58 7.95 0.26
N ARG A 42 14.21 6.79 0.50
CA ARG A 42 13.55 5.49 0.60
C ARG A 42 13.93 4.81 1.90
N TYR A 43 12.93 4.42 2.65
CA TYR A 43 13.09 3.96 4.03
C TYR A 43 13.22 2.42 4.09
N PRO A 44 13.66 1.88 5.24
CA PRO A 44 13.81 0.44 5.39
C PRO A 44 12.49 -0.30 5.22
N TYR A 45 12.56 -1.55 4.72
CA TYR A 45 11.40 -2.43 4.71
C TYR A 45 10.98 -2.76 6.14
N GLU A 46 9.71 -2.54 6.42
CA GLU A 46 9.04 -2.92 7.66
C GLU A 46 7.61 -3.29 7.31
N PRO A 47 7.14 -4.52 7.63
CA PRO A 47 5.80 -4.92 7.25
C PRO A 47 4.73 -4.27 8.13
N THR A 48 3.58 -3.95 7.53
CA THR A 48 2.40 -3.55 8.29
C THR A 48 1.94 -4.72 9.16
N PRO A 49 1.64 -4.49 10.44
CA PRO A 49 1.10 -5.55 11.30
C PRO A 49 -0.20 -6.15 10.75
N TYR A 50 -0.34 -7.46 10.82
CA TYR A 50 -1.55 -8.12 10.32
C TYR A 50 -2.83 -7.65 11.05
N ALA A 51 -2.73 -7.30 12.34
CA ALA A 51 -3.88 -6.77 13.09
C ALA A 51 -4.42 -5.46 12.46
N VAL A 52 -3.53 -4.62 11.92
CA VAL A 52 -3.92 -3.40 11.20
C VAL A 52 -4.60 -3.75 9.88
N LEU A 53 -4.03 -4.69 9.13
CA LEU A 53 -4.61 -5.15 7.87
C LEU A 53 -5.97 -5.82 8.06
N GLU A 54 -6.14 -6.56 9.16
CA GLU A 54 -7.43 -7.17 9.51
C GLU A 54 -8.51 -6.10 9.72
N ARG A 55 -8.20 -5.04 10.46
CA ARG A 55 -9.13 -3.93 10.63
C ARG A 55 -9.48 -3.27 9.30
N LEU A 56 -8.49 -3.08 8.44
CA LEU A 56 -8.72 -2.50 7.12
C LEU A 56 -9.60 -3.40 6.26
N ALA A 57 -9.32 -4.71 6.23
CA ALA A 57 -10.12 -5.67 5.49
C ALA A 57 -11.58 -5.71 5.98
N ASN A 58 -11.78 -5.61 7.31
CA ASN A 58 -13.11 -5.66 7.92
C ASN A 58 -13.86 -4.33 7.84
N SER A 59 -13.21 -3.25 7.43
CA SER A 59 -13.85 -1.93 7.36
C SER A 59 -14.90 -1.80 6.26
N GLY A 60 -14.91 -2.69 5.28
CA GLY A 60 -15.77 -2.60 4.12
C GLY A 60 -15.32 -1.56 3.08
N ARG A 61 -14.17 -0.93 3.29
CA ARG A 61 -13.65 0.13 2.40
C ARG A 61 -12.89 -0.41 1.20
N ILE A 62 -12.55 -1.69 1.19
CA ILE A 62 -11.92 -2.39 0.07
C ILE A 62 -12.77 -3.62 -0.25
N ARG A 63 -13.17 -3.77 -1.50
CA ARG A 63 -14.07 -4.82 -1.96
C ARG A 63 -13.52 -5.53 -3.19
N LYS A 64 -14.15 -6.61 -3.59
CA LYS A 64 -13.74 -7.47 -4.71
C LYS A 64 -13.52 -6.71 -6.03
N GLY A 65 -14.34 -5.70 -6.31
CA GLY A 65 -14.21 -4.91 -7.54
C GLY A 65 -13.12 -3.84 -7.51
N ASP A 66 -12.46 -3.67 -6.37
CA ASP A 66 -11.45 -2.63 -6.20
C ASP A 66 -10.06 -3.10 -6.67
N THR A 67 -9.26 -2.14 -7.10
CA THR A 67 -7.84 -2.34 -7.41
C THR A 67 -7.00 -1.45 -6.51
N LEU A 68 -6.17 -2.10 -5.70
CA LEU A 68 -5.27 -1.47 -4.74
C LEU A 68 -3.90 -1.24 -5.36
N LEU A 69 -3.34 -0.06 -5.17
CA LEU A 69 -1.93 0.22 -5.47
C LEU A 69 -1.19 0.41 -4.15
N ASP A 70 -0.24 -0.48 -3.89
CA ASP A 70 0.56 -0.51 -2.67
C ASP A 70 1.94 0.09 -2.95
N TYR A 71 2.17 1.29 -2.42
CA TYR A 71 3.42 2.02 -2.63
C TYR A 71 4.48 1.60 -1.64
N GLY A 72 5.64 1.16 -2.17
CA GLY A 72 6.69 0.58 -1.35
C GLY A 72 6.23 -0.76 -0.78
N CYS A 73 5.80 -1.67 -1.64
CA CYS A 73 5.13 -2.90 -1.25
C CYS A 73 6.03 -3.87 -0.48
N GLY A 74 7.33 -3.65 -0.47
CA GLY A 74 8.26 -4.54 0.21
C GLY A 74 8.14 -5.97 -0.28
N LYS A 75 7.96 -6.89 0.65
CA LYS A 75 7.81 -8.33 0.35
C LYS A 75 6.39 -8.75 -0.04
N GLY A 76 5.45 -7.78 -0.12
CA GLY A 76 4.11 -8.01 -0.65
C GLY A 76 3.05 -8.44 0.35
N ARG A 77 3.28 -8.24 1.67
CA ARG A 77 2.31 -8.65 2.71
C ARG A 77 0.94 -8.02 2.51
N VAL A 78 0.90 -6.69 2.35
CA VAL A 78 -0.36 -5.94 2.22
C VAL A 78 -1.17 -6.46 1.03
N ASP A 79 -0.51 -6.64 -0.10
CA ASP A 79 -1.12 -7.13 -1.34
C ASP A 79 -1.68 -8.53 -1.18
N CYS A 80 -0.85 -9.45 -0.70
CA CYS A 80 -1.26 -10.85 -0.52
C CYS A 80 -2.39 -10.99 0.50
N TYR A 81 -2.33 -10.25 1.61
CA TYR A 81 -3.35 -10.32 2.65
C TYR A 81 -4.68 -9.71 2.19
N LEU A 82 -4.66 -8.49 1.66
CA LEU A 82 -5.89 -7.81 1.27
C LEU A 82 -6.57 -8.49 0.09
N SER A 83 -5.79 -8.98 -0.88
CA SER A 83 -6.35 -9.75 -1.99
C SER A 83 -6.94 -11.10 -1.53
N TYR A 84 -6.38 -11.70 -0.48
CA TYR A 84 -6.94 -12.90 0.13
C TYR A 84 -8.27 -12.61 0.85
N GLN A 85 -8.29 -11.59 1.70
CA GLN A 85 -9.44 -11.29 2.57
C GLN A 85 -10.58 -10.62 1.83
N THR A 86 -10.28 -9.68 0.94
CA THR A 86 -11.30 -8.86 0.27
C THR A 86 -11.57 -9.29 -1.16
N ARG A 87 -10.70 -10.13 -1.72
CA ARG A 87 -10.70 -10.55 -3.12
C ARG A 87 -10.47 -9.39 -4.11
N CYS A 88 -9.94 -8.26 -3.64
CA CYS A 88 -9.53 -7.17 -4.53
C CYS A 88 -8.32 -7.59 -5.39
N HIS A 89 -8.09 -6.84 -6.46
CA HIS A 89 -6.82 -6.90 -7.17
C HIS A 89 -5.83 -5.95 -6.49
N SER A 90 -4.55 -6.33 -6.43
CA SER A 90 -3.51 -5.48 -5.88
C SER A 90 -2.29 -5.43 -6.78
N ILE A 91 -1.72 -4.22 -6.86
CA ILE A 91 -0.48 -3.93 -7.58
C ILE A 91 0.49 -3.35 -6.56
N GLY A 92 1.58 -4.03 -6.31
CA GLY A 92 2.63 -3.57 -5.41
C GLY A 92 3.81 -2.99 -6.20
N VAL A 93 4.24 -1.79 -5.83
CA VAL A 93 5.39 -1.13 -6.45
C VAL A 93 6.54 -1.09 -5.47
N GLU A 94 7.68 -1.64 -5.87
CA GLU A 94 8.91 -1.67 -5.08
C GLU A 94 10.09 -1.23 -5.94
N TYR A 95 10.95 -0.33 -5.41
CA TYR A 95 12.10 0.16 -6.15
C TYR A 95 13.37 -0.68 -5.94
N ASP A 96 13.48 -1.37 -4.80
CA ASP A 96 14.64 -2.18 -4.45
C ASP A 96 14.55 -3.56 -5.13
N PRO A 97 15.46 -3.87 -6.07
CA PRO A 97 15.40 -5.13 -6.81
C PRO A 97 15.46 -6.36 -5.91
N ARG A 98 16.22 -6.29 -4.81
CA ARG A 98 16.40 -7.42 -3.90
C ARG A 98 15.12 -7.72 -3.11
N ILE A 99 14.47 -6.68 -2.61
CA ILE A 99 13.19 -6.82 -1.90
C ILE A 99 12.10 -7.22 -2.88
N TYR A 100 12.07 -6.62 -4.06
CA TYR A 100 11.13 -6.99 -5.13
C TYR A 100 11.20 -8.48 -5.47
N GLU A 101 12.40 -9.08 -5.52
CA GLU A 101 12.54 -10.51 -5.78
C GLU A 101 11.81 -11.34 -4.72
N THR A 102 11.86 -10.94 -3.46
CA THR A 102 11.12 -11.63 -2.39
C THR A 102 9.60 -11.51 -2.62
N ALA A 103 9.11 -10.33 -3.01
CA ALA A 103 7.70 -10.17 -3.37
C ALA A 103 7.30 -11.07 -4.54
N ALA A 104 8.13 -11.14 -5.57
CA ALA A 104 7.90 -12.00 -6.72
C ALA A 104 7.87 -13.50 -6.34
N GLU A 105 8.75 -13.93 -5.45
CA GLU A 105 8.73 -15.30 -4.91
C GLU A 105 7.46 -15.56 -4.08
N ASN A 106 7.07 -14.61 -3.26
CA ASN A 106 5.83 -14.70 -2.49
C ASN A 106 4.60 -14.81 -3.39
N GLN A 107 4.58 -14.09 -4.51
CA GLN A 107 3.46 -14.20 -5.45
C GLN A 107 3.28 -15.62 -5.97
N LYS A 108 4.37 -16.33 -6.23
CA LYS A 108 4.33 -17.70 -6.75
C LYS A 108 3.71 -18.70 -5.76
N THR A 109 3.94 -18.50 -4.47
CA THR A 109 3.47 -19.41 -3.41
C THR A 109 2.19 -18.94 -2.75
N ALA A 110 1.88 -17.64 -2.80
CA ALA A 110 0.74 -17.06 -2.09
C ALA A 110 -0.59 -17.65 -2.54
N VAL A 111 -1.45 -17.91 -1.58
CA VAL A 111 -2.83 -18.37 -1.85
C VAL A 111 -3.56 -17.38 -2.75
N SER A 112 -3.31 -16.08 -2.59
CA SER A 112 -3.91 -14.99 -3.36
C SER A 112 -3.06 -14.54 -4.56
N GLY A 113 -2.01 -15.27 -4.90
CA GLY A 113 -1.04 -14.85 -5.93
C GLY A 113 -1.65 -14.48 -7.27
N GLY A 114 -2.75 -15.12 -7.66
CA GLY A 114 -3.45 -14.83 -8.90
C GLY A 114 -4.18 -13.47 -8.94
N ARG A 115 -4.27 -12.78 -7.78
CA ARG A 115 -4.88 -11.45 -7.66
C ARG A 115 -3.89 -10.36 -7.35
N THR A 116 -2.60 -10.70 -7.31
CA THR A 116 -1.51 -9.77 -7.01
C THR A 116 -0.60 -9.61 -8.20
N GLU A 117 -0.04 -8.42 -8.35
CA GLU A 117 0.96 -8.09 -9.34
C GLU A 117 2.02 -7.24 -8.65
N PHE A 118 3.30 -7.54 -8.86
CA PHE A 118 4.40 -6.75 -8.31
C PHE A 118 5.23 -6.16 -9.44
N VAL A 119 5.60 -4.89 -9.27
CA VAL A 119 6.32 -4.11 -10.28
C VAL A 119 7.57 -3.52 -9.65
N LEU A 120 8.72 -3.73 -10.30
CA LEU A 120 9.97 -3.08 -9.94
C LEU A 120 10.00 -1.72 -10.61
N ALA A 121 9.75 -0.66 -9.84
CA ALA A 121 9.68 0.69 -10.38
C ALA A 121 9.90 1.73 -9.29
N ASP A 122 10.27 2.93 -9.71
CA ASP A 122 10.26 4.12 -8.86
C ASP A 122 8.81 4.64 -8.76
N ALA A 123 8.29 4.74 -7.55
CA ALA A 123 6.92 5.16 -7.30
C ALA A 123 6.62 6.56 -7.87
N GLY A 124 7.58 7.48 -7.84
CA GLY A 124 7.42 8.83 -8.37
C GLY A 124 7.30 8.88 -9.89
N GLU A 125 7.76 7.84 -10.58
CA GLU A 125 7.72 7.73 -12.04
C GLU A 125 6.64 6.75 -12.52
N PHE A 126 5.99 6.04 -11.62
CA PHE A 126 5.01 5.02 -11.96
C PHE A 126 3.64 5.66 -12.26
N PRO A 127 3.13 5.54 -13.49
CA PRO A 127 1.80 6.07 -13.80
C PRO A 127 0.72 5.24 -13.10
N VAL A 128 -0.29 5.93 -12.56
CA VAL A 128 -1.39 5.26 -11.86
C VAL A 128 -2.39 4.72 -12.87
N PRO A 129 -2.59 3.40 -12.96
CA PRO A 129 -3.58 2.83 -13.86
C PRO A 129 -5.00 3.32 -13.58
N ASP A 130 -5.81 3.45 -14.61
CA ASP A 130 -7.20 3.94 -14.52
C ASP A 130 -8.07 3.09 -13.60
N ALA A 131 -7.78 1.80 -13.51
CA ALA A 131 -8.52 0.88 -12.65
C ALA A 131 -8.23 1.07 -11.16
N VAL A 132 -7.12 1.71 -10.80
CA VAL A 132 -6.73 1.91 -9.40
C VAL A 132 -7.69 2.88 -8.73
N ASN A 133 -8.33 2.43 -7.66
CA ASN A 133 -9.23 3.25 -6.85
C ASN A 133 -8.93 3.15 -5.35
N ARG A 134 -7.92 2.42 -4.97
CA ARG A 134 -7.42 2.31 -3.59
C ARG A 134 -5.90 2.42 -3.61
N ALA A 135 -5.31 3.13 -2.65
CA ALA A 135 -3.86 3.25 -2.52
C ALA A 135 -3.46 3.10 -1.06
N TYR A 136 -2.32 2.47 -0.83
CA TYR A 136 -1.83 2.19 0.53
C TYR A 136 -0.40 2.69 0.71
N PHE A 137 -0.15 3.27 1.91
CA PHE A 137 1.15 3.86 2.27
C PHE A 137 1.49 3.53 3.72
N PHE A 138 2.70 3.02 3.95
CA PHE A 138 3.30 2.91 5.28
C PHE A 138 4.65 3.62 5.29
N ASN A 139 4.63 4.96 5.28
CA ASN A 139 5.84 5.81 5.23
C ASN A 139 6.93 5.24 4.31
N PRO A 140 6.61 4.88 3.06
CA PRO A 140 7.55 4.14 2.21
C PRO A 140 8.73 4.98 1.72
N PHE A 141 8.61 6.30 1.77
CA PHE A 141 9.59 7.23 1.19
C PHE A 141 9.45 8.64 1.79
N SER A 142 10.34 9.54 1.37
CA SER A 142 10.34 10.93 1.84
C SER A 142 9.09 11.70 1.40
N VAL A 143 8.83 12.83 2.05
CA VAL A 143 7.72 13.72 1.66
C VAL A 143 7.91 14.28 0.24
N GLU A 144 9.15 14.50 -0.19
CA GLU A 144 9.46 14.96 -1.55
C GLU A 144 8.99 13.92 -2.59
N LEU A 145 9.22 12.64 -2.31
CA LEU A 145 8.77 11.56 -3.18
C LEU A 145 7.25 11.39 -3.09
N LEU A 146 6.67 11.55 -1.90
CA LEU A 146 5.22 11.54 -1.72
C LEU A 146 4.54 12.61 -2.58
N GLN A 147 5.11 13.81 -2.66
CA GLN A 147 4.58 14.88 -3.52
C GLN A 147 4.49 14.45 -4.98
N LYS A 148 5.51 13.76 -5.49
CA LYS A 148 5.49 13.22 -6.85
C LYS A 148 4.41 12.15 -7.04
N VAL A 149 4.28 11.26 -6.05
CA VAL A 149 3.27 10.20 -6.07
C VAL A 149 1.86 10.78 -6.05
N ILE A 150 1.59 11.72 -5.17
CA ILE A 150 0.27 12.40 -5.11
C ILE A 150 -0.03 13.10 -6.44
N ARG A 151 0.97 13.72 -7.08
CA ARG A 151 0.80 14.30 -8.42
C ARG A 151 0.36 13.25 -9.43
N ARG A 152 0.97 12.07 -9.43
CA ARG A 152 0.57 10.96 -10.33
C ARG A 152 -0.86 10.50 -10.06
N ILE A 153 -1.26 10.43 -8.79
CA ILE A 153 -2.63 10.06 -8.42
C ILE A 153 -3.61 11.14 -8.89
N LEU A 154 -3.29 12.41 -8.67
CA LEU A 154 -4.13 13.53 -9.14
C LEU A 154 -4.27 13.54 -10.66
N ASP A 155 -3.18 13.35 -11.39
CA ASP A 155 -3.21 13.28 -12.85
C ASP A 155 -4.16 12.19 -13.34
N SER A 156 -4.07 11.01 -12.75
CA SER A 156 -4.96 9.89 -13.06
C SER A 156 -6.42 10.20 -12.71
N TRP A 157 -6.65 10.84 -11.57
CA TRP A 157 -7.98 11.20 -11.10
C TRP A 157 -8.65 12.25 -11.98
N TYR A 158 -7.88 13.27 -12.42
CA TYR A 158 -8.40 14.29 -13.32
C TYR A 158 -8.71 13.72 -14.71
N GLU A 159 -7.92 12.77 -15.18
CA GLU A 159 -8.12 12.13 -16.47
C GLU A 159 -9.32 11.19 -16.47
N VAL A 160 -9.45 10.37 -15.40
CA VAL A 160 -10.56 9.43 -15.21
C VAL A 160 -11.12 9.62 -13.81
N PRO A 161 -12.07 10.56 -13.62
CA PRO A 161 -12.66 10.82 -12.30
C PRO A 161 -13.35 9.58 -11.73
N ARG A 162 -13.06 9.30 -10.46
CA ARG A 162 -13.60 8.19 -9.68
C ARG A 162 -13.31 8.44 -8.21
N GLU A 163 -13.94 7.70 -7.31
CA GLU A 163 -13.49 7.72 -5.92
C GLU A 163 -12.14 6.99 -5.82
N ILE A 164 -11.11 7.69 -5.40
CA ILE A 164 -9.83 7.08 -5.01
C ILE A 164 -9.67 7.29 -3.51
N ARG A 165 -9.55 6.19 -2.78
CA ARG A 165 -9.34 6.22 -1.33
C ARG A 165 -7.92 5.86 -1.01
N LEU A 166 -7.24 6.72 -0.22
CA LEU A 166 -5.85 6.56 0.18
C LEU A 166 -5.79 6.17 1.66
N PHE A 167 -5.06 5.12 1.96
CA PHE A 167 -4.87 4.62 3.32
C PHE A 167 -3.44 4.87 3.74
N PHE A 168 -3.26 5.62 4.83
CA PHE A 168 -1.95 5.89 5.41
C PHE A 168 -1.85 5.20 6.76
N TYR A 169 -0.96 4.24 6.87
CA TYR A 169 -0.66 3.61 8.14
C TYR A 169 0.48 4.37 8.81
N TYR A 170 0.22 4.88 10.02
CA TYR A 170 1.18 5.57 10.87
C TYR A 170 1.93 6.69 10.14
N PRO A 171 1.24 7.62 9.47
CA PRO A 171 1.91 8.64 8.68
C PRO A 171 2.75 9.57 9.54
N SER A 172 3.90 10.00 8.99
CA SER A 172 4.77 10.98 9.63
C SER A 172 4.09 12.35 9.69
N ASP A 173 4.57 13.21 10.60
CA ASP A 173 4.08 14.59 10.69
C ASP A 173 4.32 15.36 9.37
N GLU A 174 5.43 15.10 8.71
CA GLU A 174 5.73 15.71 7.41
C GLU A 174 4.71 15.30 6.35
N TYR A 175 4.30 14.02 6.34
CA TYR A 175 3.23 13.55 5.46
C TYR A 175 1.92 14.28 5.74
N LEU A 176 1.51 14.32 7.00
CA LEU A 176 0.26 14.96 7.39
C LEU A 176 0.25 16.45 7.04
N THR A 177 1.34 17.16 7.33
CA THR A 177 1.46 18.58 7.00
C THR A 177 1.31 18.81 5.50
N TYR A 178 1.99 18.01 4.69
CA TYR A 178 1.87 18.12 3.24
C TYR A 178 0.45 17.80 2.75
N LEU A 179 -0.11 16.67 3.18
CA LEU A 179 -1.43 16.23 2.72
C LEU A 179 -2.53 17.23 3.02
N MET A 180 -2.43 17.94 4.15
CA MET A 180 -3.38 19.01 4.51
C MET A 180 -3.33 20.21 3.58
N THR A 181 -2.27 20.37 2.78
CA THR A 181 -2.15 21.46 1.79
C THR A 181 -2.75 21.09 0.44
N VAL A 182 -3.12 19.85 0.20
CA VAL A 182 -3.66 19.39 -1.09
C VAL A 182 -5.17 19.55 -1.10
N ASP A 183 -5.65 20.52 -1.85
CA ASP A 183 -7.07 20.94 -1.83
C ASP A 183 -8.04 19.83 -2.24
N GLU A 184 -7.62 18.94 -3.15
CA GLU A 184 -8.47 17.86 -3.68
C GLU A 184 -8.72 16.73 -2.67
N LEU A 185 -7.94 16.67 -1.59
CA LEU A 185 -8.03 15.58 -0.62
C LEU A 185 -9.08 15.88 0.47
N MET A 186 -9.90 14.89 0.78
CA MET A 186 -10.83 14.93 1.92
C MET A 186 -10.40 13.89 2.96
N PHE A 187 -10.26 14.33 4.21
CA PHE A 187 -9.96 13.43 5.33
C PHE A 187 -11.25 12.81 5.85
N ALA A 188 -11.28 11.48 5.92
CA ALA A 188 -12.40 10.76 6.50
C ALA A 188 -12.10 10.43 7.96
N ASP A 189 -13.12 10.50 8.78
CA ASP A 189 -13.05 10.04 10.18
C ASP A 189 -12.98 8.51 10.22
N GLU A 190 -12.32 7.97 11.27
CA GLU A 190 -12.21 6.53 11.48
C GLU A 190 -13.58 5.87 11.78
#